data_1415e367b79e644ce07b0eca75e748e3
#
_entry.id   1415e367b79e644ce07b0eca75e748e3
#
_cell.length_a   1.000
_cell.length_b   1.000
_cell.length_c   1.000
_cell.angle_alpha   90.00
_cell.angle_beta   90.00
_cell.angle_gamma   90.00
#
_symmetry.space_group_name_H-M   'P 1'
#
loop_
_entity.id
_entity.type
_entity.pdbx_description
1 polymer ?
#
loop_
_entity_poly.entity_id
_entity_poly.type
_entity_poly.pdbx_seq_one_letter_code
_entity_poly.pdbx_strand_id
1 'polypeptide(L)'
;VGSEMCIRDRLMINLFLFGFLGVTVWAIQMIWIPFFAAGIINGVGHSVGYRNFESPDASRNIFPLGLLIGGEELHNNHHTYPNSAKLSRKAYEFDIGWFWIKLFCFMGMASVVSQGPVVQRNQKKKPLDSDNVWALLNDRFNVMATYSEEVIGPIVKAEYIKADKQGRRLLKKARKLLAVDEILLDRGKRLKISRILEMNAKIKIIYDLRLELEEVWKQRGNDVTEVLTSLKAWVEKAESKQERALDEFVQSLSTYYMPEPNKS
;
A
#
# COMPACT_ATOMS: atom_id res chain seq x y z
N VAL A 1 2.66 -9.05 28.37
CA VAL A 1 3.79 -9.28 29.31
C VAL A 1 5.01 -8.45 28.90
N GLY A 2 5.33 -8.29 27.61
CA GLY A 2 6.53 -7.56 27.16
C GLY A 2 6.46 -6.05 27.38
N SER A 3 5.31 -5.41 27.23
CA SER A 3 5.16 -3.96 27.34
C SER A 3 5.31 -3.43 28.75
N GLU A 4 4.83 -4.16 29.75
CA GLU A 4 4.93 -3.75 31.16
C GLU A 4 6.37 -3.80 31.68
N MET A 5 7.16 -4.78 31.25
CA MET A 5 8.60 -4.86 31.59
C MET A 5 9.33 -3.65 31.02
N CYS A 6 9.15 -3.31 29.75
CA CYS A 6 9.79 -2.14 29.13
C CYS A 6 9.43 -0.83 29.81
N ILE A 7 8.21 -0.65 30.31
CA ILE A 7 7.78 0.55 31.03
C ILE A 7 8.53 0.69 32.35
N ARG A 8 8.63 -0.38 33.13
CA ARG A 8 9.38 -0.41 34.41
C ARG A 8 10.88 -0.20 34.19
N ASP A 9 11.47 -0.88 33.22
CA ASP A 9 12.89 -0.75 32.90
C ASP A 9 13.24 0.68 32.53
N ARG A 10 12.43 1.36 31.71
CA ARG A 10 12.61 2.77 31.37
C ARG A 10 12.50 3.69 32.60
N LEU A 11 11.54 3.43 33.50
CA LEU A 11 11.44 4.19 34.75
C LEU A 11 12.71 4.04 35.58
N MET A 12 13.20 2.83 35.77
CA MET A 12 14.39 2.55 36.55
C MET A 12 15.66 3.19 35.95
N ILE A 13 15.81 3.09 34.62
CA ILE A 13 16.92 3.73 33.91
C ILE A 13 16.87 5.25 34.08
N ASN A 14 15.71 5.87 33.86
CA ASN A 14 15.58 7.33 34.04
C ASN A 14 15.81 7.77 35.47
N LEU A 15 15.31 7.01 36.46
CA LEU A 15 15.52 7.26 37.85
C LEU A 15 17.02 7.16 38.25
N PHE A 16 17.70 6.15 37.71
CA PHE A 16 19.14 5.95 37.94
C PHE A 16 19.99 7.05 37.32
N LEU A 17 19.68 7.47 36.09
CA LEU A 17 20.46 8.47 35.37
C LEU A 17 20.19 9.91 35.82
N PHE A 18 18.95 10.22 36.18
CA PHE A 18 18.51 11.62 36.44
C PHE A 18 17.86 11.83 37.81
N GLY A 19 17.89 10.82 38.71
CA GLY A 19 17.23 10.89 40.00
C GLY A 19 15.72 11.17 39.89
N PHE A 20 15.15 11.95 40.80
CA PHE A 20 13.71 12.28 40.77
C PHE A 20 13.28 13.03 39.50
N LEU A 21 14.14 13.78 38.84
CA LEU A 21 13.86 14.40 37.55
C LEU A 21 13.62 13.33 36.46
N GLY A 22 14.24 12.15 36.58
CA GLY A 22 14.01 11.02 35.70
C GLY A 22 12.57 10.52 35.70
N VAL A 23 11.83 10.68 36.79
CA VAL A 23 10.40 10.36 36.84
C VAL A 23 9.59 11.28 35.91
N THR A 24 9.93 12.57 35.90
CA THR A 24 9.31 13.56 35.02
C THR A 24 9.62 13.24 33.56
N VAL A 25 10.87 12.92 33.22
CA VAL A 25 11.28 12.52 31.87
C VAL A 25 10.53 11.26 31.44
N TRP A 26 10.45 10.27 32.31
CA TRP A 26 9.68 9.04 32.04
C TRP A 26 8.20 9.34 31.84
N ALA A 27 7.55 10.17 32.64
CA ALA A 27 6.15 10.53 32.50
C ALA A 27 5.89 11.23 31.18
N ILE A 28 6.75 12.13 30.72
CA ILE A 28 6.67 12.78 29.41
C ILE A 28 6.78 11.73 28.29
N GLN A 29 7.72 10.81 28.39
CA GLN A 29 7.87 9.72 27.40
C GLN A 29 6.61 8.84 27.34
N MET A 30 5.99 8.56 28.48
CA MET A 30 4.76 7.75 28.54
C MET A 30 3.53 8.44 27.94
N ILE A 31 3.47 9.78 28.02
CA ILE A 31 2.41 10.57 27.40
C ILE A 31 2.68 10.76 25.90
N TRP A 32 3.95 10.95 25.52
CA TRP A 32 4.35 11.22 24.15
C TRP A 32 3.93 10.10 23.17
N ILE A 33 4.21 8.84 23.52
CA ILE A 33 3.94 7.70 22.66
C ILE A 33 2.42 7.55 22.36
N PRO A 34 1.51 7.45 23.36
CA PRO A 34 0.09 7.36 23.08
C PRO A 34 -0.49 8.57 22.35
N PHE A 35 -0.03 9.77 22.70
CA PHE A 35 -0.50 11.00 22.06
C PHE A 35 -0.16 11.04 20.57
N PHE A 36 1.08 10.74 20.22
CA PHE A 36 1.52 10.77 18.83
C PHE A 36 1.07 9.51 18.07
N ALA A 37 1.24 8.31 18.60
CA ALA A 37 0.90 7.07 17.90
C ALA A 37 -0.62 6.90 17.77
N ALA A 38 -1.37 6.98 18.86
CA ALA A 38 -2.83 6.77 18.80
C ALA A 38 -3.58 8.03 18.35
N GLY A 39 -3.21 9.22 18.83
CA GLY A 39 -3.91 10.45 18.51
C GLY A 39 -3.58 10.98 17.13
N ILE A 40 -2.31 11.29 16.86
CA ILE A 40 -1.90 11.93 15.61
C ILE A 40 -1.80 10.92 14.48
N ILE A 41 -1.05 9.83 14.65
CA ILE A 41 -0.82 8.89 13.56
C ILE A 41 -2.12 8.19 13.16
N ASN A 42 -2.87 7.62 14.10
CA ASN A 42 -4.13 6.98 13.75
C ASN A 42 -5.21 7.98 13.31
N GLY A 43 -5.31 9.16 13.92
CA GLY A 43 -6.29 10.18 13.54
C GLY A 43 -5.96 10.83 12.20
N VAL A 44 -4.80 11.46 12.08
CA VAL A 44 -4.37 12.17 10.88
C VAL A 44 -3.97 11.20 9.77
N GLY A 45 -3.27 10.12 10.11
CA GLY A 45 -2.80 9.12 9.16
C GLY A 45 -3.93 8.32 8.47
N HIS A 46 -5.17 8.38 8.97
CA HIS A 46 -6.34 7.83 8.26
C HIS A 46 -7.17 8.88 7.52
N SER A 47 -6.84 10.17 7.62
CA SER A 47 -7.62 11.25 7.00
C SER A 47 -6.84 12.09 6.00
N VAL A 48 -5.57 12.39 6.28
CA VAL A 48 -4.75 13.32 5.50
C VAL A 48 -3.47 12.66 4.98
N GLY A 49 -3.05 13.01 3.77
CA GLY A 49 -1.81 12.53 3.18
C GLY A 49 -1.99 11.83 1.84
N TYR A 50 -0.91 11.19 1.38
CA TYR A 50 -0.87 10.45 0.12
C TYR A 50 -0.92 8.93 0.36
N ARG A 51 -1.20 8.17 -0.68
CA ARG A 51 -1.19 6.70 -0.65
C ARG A 51 -0.24 6.17 -1.72
N ASN A 52 0.58 5.23 -1.33
CA ASN A 52 1.40 4.46 -2.26
C ASN A 52 0.70 3.17 -2.72
N PHE A 53 -0.20 2.65 -1.88
CA PHE A 53 -0.82 1.34 -2.05
C PHE A 53 -2.33 1.45 -1.84
N GLU A 54 -3.09 0.69 -2.60
CA GLU A 54 -4.54 0.60 -2.45
C GLU A 54 -4.89 -0.50 -1.42
N SER A 55 -4.53 -0.25 -0.15
CA SER A 55 -4.93 -1.10 0.97
C SER A 55 -6.43 -0.95 1.28
N PRO A 56 -7.10 -1.97 1.86
CA PRO A 56 -8.55 -1.92 2.13
C PRO A 56 -8.91 -1.02 3.32
N ASP A 57 -7.95 -0.34 3.91
CA ASP A 57 -8.15 0.63 4.98
C ASP A 57 -7.96 2.09 4.48
N ALA A 58 -8.26 3.06 5.35
CA ALA A 58 -8.15 4.47 5.03
C ALA A 58 -6.75 5.06 5.27
N SER A 59 -5.74 4.24 5.61
CA SER A 59 -4.38 4.68 5.95
C SER A 59 -3.73 5.50 4.82
N ARG A 60 -2.99 6.52 5.21
CA ARG A 60 -2.27 7.45 4.33
C ARG A 60 -0.89 7.72 4.90
N ASN A 61 0.07 7.94 4.05
CA ASN A 61 1.36 8.50 4.43
C ASN A 61 1.15 10.00 4.67
N ILE A 62 1.37 10.46 5.90
CA ILE A 62 1.15 11.86 6.30
C ILE A 62 2.14 12.75 5.58
N PHE A 63 3.42 12.35 5.63
CA PHE A 63 4.53 13.09 5.06
C PHE A 63 5.63 12.10 4.61
N PRO A 64 6.40 12.39 3.54
CA PRO A 64 7.40 11.46 3.03
C PRO A 64 8.67 11.32 3.91
N LEU A 65 8.83 12.17 4.93
CA LEU A 65 9.94 12.10 5.85
C LEU A 65 9.46 11.56 7.20
N GLY A 66 9.65 10.30 7.45
CA GLY A 66 9.33 9.62 8.71
C GLY A 66 10.38 9.92 9.78
N LEU A 67 10.35 11.12 10.38
CA LEU A 67 11.36 11.62 11.29
C LEU A 67 10.89 11.68 12.76
N LEU A 68 9.63 12.07 12.99
CA LEU A 68 9.15 12.44 14.31
C LEU A 68 8.73 11.24 15.16
N ILE A 69 8.18 10.19 14.50
CA ILE A 69 7.59 9.04 15.19
C ILE A 69 8.16 7.73 14.61
N GLY A 70 9.48 7.71 14.41
CA GLY A 70 10.18 6.48 14.01
C GLY A 70 9.83 5.92 12.62
N GLY A 71 9.24 6.73 11.75
CA GLY A 71 8.80 6.30 10.40
C GLY A 71 7.30 6.06 10.30
N GLU A 72 6.54 6.06 11.39
CA GLU A 72 5.09 5.82 11.42
C GLU A 72 4.29 6.87 10.64
N GLU A 73 4.87 8.00 10.27
CA GLU A 73 4.32 8.96 9.31
C GLU A 73 4.06 8.34 7.93
N LEU A 74 4.76 7.24 7.62
CA LEU A 74 4.56 6.42 6.43
C LEU A 74 3.47 5.34 6.66
N HIS A 75 2.33 5.76 7.18
CA HIS A 75 1.30 4.91 7.75
C HIS A 75 0.58 3.99 6.74
N ASN A 76 0.38 4.44 5.50
CA ASN A 76 -0.13 3.57 4.43
C ASN A 76 0.86 2.45 4.07
N ASN A 77 2.17 2.75 4.08
CA ASN A 77 3.20 1.74 3.84
C ASN A 77 3.23 0.72 4.98
N HIS A 78 3.12 1.19 6.25
CA HIS A 78 3.04 0.33 7.43
C HIS A 78 1.82 -0.61 7.37
N HIS A 79 0.62 -0.08 7.12
CA HIS A 79 -0.60 -0.87 7.00
C HIS A 79 -0.58 -1.87 5.85
N THR A 80 0.10 -1.55 4.77
CA THR A 80 0.28 -2.46 3.63
C THR A 80 1.20 -3.63 3.95
N TYR A 81 2.28 -3.36 4.70
CA TYR A 81 3.31 -4.34 5.07
C TYR A 81 3.61 -4.31 6.58
N PRO A 82 2.67 -4.74 7.44
CA PRO A 82 2.77 -4.57 8.89
C PRO A 82 3.96 -5.30 9.53
N ASN A 83 4.45 -6.36 8.89
CA ASN A 83 5.59 -7.13 9.37
C ASN A 83 6.95 -6.62 8.85
N SER A 84 6.96 -5.47 8.18
CA SER A 84 8.18 -4.89 7.63
C SER A 84 8.88 -3.99 8.62
N ALA A 85 10.17 -4.22 8.86
CA ALA A 85 11.03 -3.32 9.61
C ALA A 85 11.35 -2.01 8.86
N LYS A 86 11.15 -2.00 7.54
CA LYS A 86 11.36 -0.83 6.68
C LYS A 86 10.02 -0.28 6.24
N LEU A 87 9.70 0.96 6.62
CA LEU A 87 8.45 1.63 6.28
C LEU A 87 8.56 2.45 4.98
N SER A 88 9.73 2.98 4.63
CA SER A 88 9.94 3.66 3.34
C SER A 88 9.89 2.67 2.17
N ARG A 89 9.06 2.96 1.15
CA ARG A 89 8.84 2.11 -0.03
C ARG A 89 9.20 2.78 -1.34
N LYS A 90 9.20 4.10 -1.37
CA LYS A 90 9.55 4.89 -2.55
C LYS A 90 10.89 5.60 -2.32
N ALA A 91 11.62 5.89 -3.39
CA ALA A 91 12.96 6.50 -3.31
C ALA A 91 12.99 7.90 -2.66
N TYR A 92 11.85 8.60 -2.68
CA TYR A 92 11.69 9.93 -2.09
C TYR A 92 11.27 9.89 -0.61
N GLU A 93 11.06 8.71 -0.04
CA GLU A 93 10.67 8.54 1.36
C GLU A 93 11.91 8.29 2.23
N PHE A 94 11.93 8.94 3.37
CA PHE A 94 12.92 8.72 4.40
C PHE A 94 12.28 8.11 5.65
N ASP A 95 12.96 7.16 6.26
CA ASP A 95 12.50 6.38 7.41
C ASP A 95 13.62 6.37 8.46
N ILE A 96 13.46 7.18 9.50
CA ILE A 96 14.45 7.29 10.58
C ILE A 96 14.54 5.99 11.40
N GLY A 97 13.43 5.26 11.57
CA GLY A 97 13.41 3.97 12.24
C GLY A 97 14.28 2.96 11.50
N TRP A 98 14.11 2.87 10.19
CA TRP A 98 14.96 2.03 9.35
C TRP A 98 16.44 2.44 9.36
N PHE A 99 16.71 3.74 9.39
CA PHE A 99 18.09 4.24 9.52
C PHE A 99 18.75 3.71 10.81
N TRP A 100 18.08 3.82 11.95
CA TRP A 100 18.60 3.32 13.23
C TRP A 100 18.73 1.80 13.26
N ILE A 101 17.75 1.07 12.72
CA ILE A 101 17.86 -0.39 12.60
C ILE A 101 19.10 -0.78 11.81
N LYS A 102 19.36 -0.15 10.66
CA LYS A 102 20.58 -0.42 9.88
C LYS A 102 21.87 -0.12 10.64
N LEU A 103 21.88 0.99 11.40
CA LEU A 103 23.04 1.34 12.21
C LEU A 103 23.30 0.27 13.28
N PHE A 104 22.27 -0.19 14.01
CA PHE A 104 22.41 -1.24 14.99
C PHE A 104 22.79 -2.60 14.35
N CYS A 105 22.28 -2.91 13.19
CA CYS A 105 22.73 -4.09 12.44
C CYS A 105 24.21 -4.00 12.06
N PHE A 106 24.68 -2.84 11.60
CA PHE A 106 26.09 -2.61 11.31
C PHE A 106 26.99 -2.78 12.55
N MET A 107 26.50 -2.38 13.72
CA MET A 107 27.20 -2.56 15.00
C MET A 107 27.09 -3.99 15.56
N GLY A 108 26.40 -4.91 14.88
CA GLY A 108 26.16 -6.28 15.35
C GLY A 108 25.18 -6.38 16.54
N MET A 109 24.43 -5.31 16.83
CA MET A 109 23.50 -5.23 17.96
C MET A 109 22.06 -5.63 17.61
N ALA A 110 21.74 -5.74 16.32
CA ALA A 110 20.41 -6.11 15.84
C ALA A 110 20.49 -6.96 14.57
N SER A 111 19.41 -7.68 14.27
CA SER A 111 19.21 -8.37 13.01
C SER A 111 17.82 -8.09 12.44
N VAL A 112 17.70 -7.98 11.12
CA VAL A 112 16.42 -7.72 10.46
C VAL A 112 15.72 -9.03 10.16
N VAL A 113 14.54 -9.21 10.72
CA VAL A 113 13.71 -10.41 10.50
C VAL A 113 12.97 -10.32 9.17
N SER A 114 12.41 -9.14 8.84
CA SER A 114 11.66 -8.93 7.61
C SER A 114 11.75 -7.48 7.15
N GLN A 115 11.94 -7.29 5.84
CA GLN A 115 11.84 -5.98 5.19
C GLN A 115 10.55 -5.87 4.35
N GLY A 116 9.64 -6.84 4.52
CA GLY A 116 8.49 -7.02 3.64
C GLY A 116 8.87 -7.63 2.29
N PRO A 117 7.91 -7.83 1.39
CA PRO A 117 8.16 -8.48 0.11
C PRO A 117 9.11 -7.62 -0.74
N VAL A 118 10.17 -8.24 -1.22
CA VAL A 118 11.08 -7.68 -2.21
C VAL A 118 10.66 -8.27 -3.56
N VAL A 119 9.69 -7.62 -4.19
CA VAL A 119 9.24 -8.01 -5.52
C VAL A 119 10.04 -7.24 -6.56
N GLN A 120 10.54 -7.95 -7.56
CA GLN A 120 11.29 -7.38 -8.68
C GLN A 120 10.54 -7.62 -9.98
N ARG A 121 10.85 -6.83 -11.01
CA ARG A 121 10.34 -6.99 -12.36
C ARG A 121 11.47 -7.43 -13.29
N ASN A 122 11.27 -8.52 -14.03
CA ASN A 122 12.20 -8.98 -15.06
C ASN A 122 11.59 -8.66 -16.42
N GLN A 123 12.34 -7.96 -17.28
CA GLN A 123 11.87 -7.57 -18.62
C GLN A 123 11.71 -8.75 -19.60
N LYS A 124 12.22 -9.95 -19.28
CA LYS A 124 12.01 -11.13 -20.12
C LYS A 124 10.60 -11.65 -19.93
N LYS A 125 9.77 -11.51 -20.95
CA LYS A 125 8.43 -12.11 -21.02
C LYS A 125 8.51 -13.61 -20.78
N LYS A 126 7.82 -14.08 -19.73
CA LYS A 126 7.53 -15.50 -19.51
C LYS A 126 6.03 -15.66 -19.44
N PRO A 127 5.45 -16.83 -19.77
CA PRO A 127 4.06 -17.11 -19.47
C PRO A 127 3.82 -16.98 -17.96
N LEU A 128 2.65 -16.54 -17.55
CA LEU A 128 2.25 -16.50 -16.15
C LEU A 128 2.36 -17.89 -15.51
N ASP A 129 3.14 -17.98 -14.44
CA ASP A 129 3.39 -19.20 -13.69
C ASP A 129 3.12 -18.99 -12.19
N SER A 130 3.31 -20.04 -11.38
CA SER A 130 3.08 -20.01 -9.94
C SER A 130 4.00 -19.01 -9.22
N ASP A 131 5.22 -18.79 -9.71
CA ASP A 131 6.18 -17.86 -9.10
C ASP A 131 5.73 -16.42 -9.30
N ASN A 132 5.18 -16.09 -10.50
CA ASN A 132 4.56 -14.80 -10.74
C ASN A 132 3.38 -14.57 -9.79
N VAL A 133 2.51 -15.58 -9.61
CA VAL A 133 1.34 -15.46 -8.71
C VAL A 133 1.77 -15.20 -7.28
N TRP A 134 2.80 -15.90 -6.77
CA TRP A 134 3.35 -15.63 -5.45
C TRP A 134 3.85 -14.18 -5.31
N ALA A 135 4.59 -13.69 -6.29
CA ALA A 135 5.07 -12.31 -6.28
C ALA A 135 3.91 -11.31 -6.30
N LEU A 136 2.92 -11.53 -7.18
CA LEU A 136 1.74 -10.67 -7.32
C LEU A 136 0.88 -10.65 -6.05
N LEU A 137 0.64 -11.80 -5.41
CA LEU A 137 -0.12 -11.89 -4.15
C LEU A 137 0.56 -11.12 -3.01
N ASN A 138 1.88 -11.19 -2.93
CA ASN A 138 2.65 -10.47 -1.91
C ASN A 138 2.68 -8.95 -2.19
N ASP A 139 2.58 -8.52 -3.43
CA ASP A 139 2.62 -7.11 -3.84
C ASP A 139 1.26 -6.60 -4.36
N ARG A 140 0.16 -7.33 -4.11
CA ARG A 140 -1.18 -7.06 -4.67
C ARG A 140 -1.66 -5.62 -4.53
N PHE A 141 -1.36 -4.96 -3.42
CA PHE A 141 -1.78 -3.57 -3.21
C PHE A 141 -1.00 -2.60 -4.10
N ASN A 142 0.25 -2.89 -4.41
CA ASN A 142 1.02 -2.16 -5.40
C ASN A 142 0.53 -2.49 -6.82
N VAL A 143 0.15 -3.74 -7.10
CA VAL A 143 -0.46 -4.14 -8.37
C VAL A 143 -1.76 -3.36 -8.60
N MET A 144 -2.63 -3.24 -7.59
CA MET A 144 -3.86 -2.45 -7.67
C MET A 144 -3.59 -0.95 -7.84
N ALA A 145 -2.56 -0.40 -7.19
CA ALA A 145 -2.12 0.97 -7.39
C ALA A 145 -1.61 1.18 -8.84
N THR A 146 -0.81 0.25 -9.35
CA THR A 146 -0.33 0.24 -10.75
C THR A 146 -1.50 0.20 -11.74
N TYR A 147 -2.50 -0.66 -11.50
CA TYR A 147 -3.72 -0.69 -12.32
C TYR A 147 -4.43 0.66 -12.34
N SER A 148 -4.54 1.30 -11.19
CA SER A 148 -5.13 2.66 -11.10
C SER A 148 -4.33 3.71 -11.87
N GLU A 149 -3.01 3.62 -11.86
CA GLU A 149 -2.14 4.59 -12.53
C GLU A 149 -2.02 4.34 -14.03
N GLU A 150 -1.80 3.09 -14.44
CA GLU A 150 -1.47 2.72 -15.81
C GLU A 150 -2.70 2.38 -16.66
N VAL A 151 -3.83 1.97 -16.04
CA VAL A 151 -5.08 1.63 -16.77
C VAL A 151 -6.14 2.69 -16.56
N ILE A 152 -6.60 2.90 -15.31
CA ILE A 152 -7.69 3.84 -15.03
C ILE A 152 -7.29 5.27 -15.38
N GLY A 153 -6.08 5.67 -15.00
CA GLY A 153 -5.58 7.04 -15.21
C GLY A 153 -5.62 7.49 -16.66
N PRO A 154 -4.95 6.79 -17.60
CA PRO A 154 -4.95 7.13 -19.02
C PRO A 154 -6.34 7.15 -19.65
N ILE A 155 -7.18 6.14 -19.34
CA ILE A 155 -8.52 6.03 -19.91
C ILE A 155 -9.42 7.16 -19.39
N VAL A 156 -9.42 7.44 -18.09
CA VAL A 156 -10.16 8.58 -17.53
C VAL A 156 -9.69 9.90 -18.13
N LYS A 157 -8.37 10.06 -18.35
CA LYS A 157 -7.82 11.28 -18.98
C LYS A 157 -8.28 11.42 -20.42
N ALA A 158 -8.29 10.34 -21.20
CA ALA A 158 -8.76 10.35 -22.58
C ALA A 158 -10.25 10.71 -22.66
N GLU A 159 -11.08 10.13 -21.81
CA GLU A 159 -12.51 10.42 -21.74
C GLU A 159 -12.81 11.82 -21.21
N TYR A 160 -12.00 12.33 -20.26
CA TYR A 160 -12.10 13.71 -19.77
C TYR A 160 -11.89 14.75 -20.90
N ILE A 161 -10.95 14.50 -21.83
CA ILE A 161 -10.67 15.41 -22.95
C ILE A 161 -11.87 15.49 -23.90
N LYS A 162 -12.55 14.35 -24.14
CA LYS A 162 -13.71 14.27 -25.05
C LYS A 162 -15.01 14.79 -24.42
N ALA A 163 -15.08 14.81 -23.09
CA ALA A 163 -16.30 15.14 -22.35
C ALA A 163 -16.69 16.61 -22.45
N ASP A 164 -17.99 16.88 -22.36
CA ASP A 164 -18.56 18.21 -22.20
C ASP A 164 -18.26 18.80 -20.82
N LYS A 165 -18.72 20.01 -20.55
CA LYS A 165 -18.47 20.72 -19.28
C LYS A 165 -18.98 19.94 -18.05
N GLN A 166 -20.09 19.22 -18.18
CA GLN A 166 -20.68 18.45 -17.09
C GLN A 166 -19.87 17.15 -16.85
N GLY A 167 -19.53 16.43 -17.90
CA GLY A 167 -18.69 15.24 -17.85
C GLY A 167 -17.31 15.53 -17.27
N ARG A 168 -16.68 16.64 -17.67
CA ARG A 168 -15.39 17.06 -17.10
C ARG A 168 -15.45 17.29 -15.60
N ARG A 169 -16.54 17.85 -15.07
CA ARG A 169 -16.71 18.04 -13.61
C ARG A 169 -16.77 16.68 -12.88
N LEU A 170 -17.46 15.70 -13.47
CA LEU A 170 -17.56 14.34 -12.91
C LEU A 170 -16.20 13.64 -12.98
N LEU A 171 -15.49 13.73 -14.08
CA LEU A 171 -14.24 13.00 -14.32
C LEU A 171 -13.02 13.62 -13.65
N LYS A 172 -13.08 14.89 -13.21
CA LYS A 172 -11.94 15.63 -12.63
C LYS A 172 -11.16 14.89 -11.53
N LYS A 173 -11.82 14.07 -10.71
CA LYS A 173 -11.20 13.26 -9.64
C LYS A 173 -11.54 11.77 -9.79
N ALA A 174 -12.03 11.35 -10.97
CA ALA A 174 -12.55 9.99 -11.16
C ALA A 174 -11.48 8.92 -10.91
N ARG A 175 -10.22 9.08 -11.39
CA ARG A 175 -9.15 8.12 -11.15
C ARG A 175 -9.02 7.77 -9.66
N LYS A 176 -8.89 8.79 -8.80
CA LYS A 176 -8.74 8.58 -7.34
C LYS A 176 -9.98 7.93 -6.72
N LEU A 177 -11.16 8.23 -7.26
CA LEU A 177 -12.41 7.70 -6.76
C LEU A 177 -12.62 6.23 -7.17
N LEU A 178 -12.28 5.89 -8.42
CA LEU A 178 -12.41 4.54 -8.97
C LEU A 178 -11.32 3.57 -8.49
N ALA A 179 -10.24 4.09 -7.89
CA ALA A 179 -9.17 3.29 -7.29
C ALA A 179 -9.49 2.83 -5.86
N VAL A 180 -10.35 3.54 -5.14
CA VAL A 180 -10.64 3.28 -3.73
C VAL A 180 -11.42 1.96 -3.57
N ASP A 181 -11.08 1.19 -2.54
CA ASP A 181 -11.83 0.01 -2.13
C ASP A 181 -13.30 0.36 -1.81
N GLU A 182 -14.23 -0.49 -2.22
CA GLU A 182 -15.68 -0.26 -2.03
C GLU A 182 -16.08 -0.11 -0.56
N ILE A 183 -15.35 -0.74 0.35
CA ILE A 183 -15.57 -0.64 1.81
C ILE A 183 -15.40 0.80 2.30
N LEU A 184 -14.52 1.58 1.66
CA LEU A 184 -14.20 2.96 2.02
C LEU A 184 -15.10 4.00 1.34
N LEU A 185 -16.05 3.55 0.52
CA LEU A 185 -16.95 4.42 -0.22
C LEU A 185 -18.19 4.78 0.61
N ASP A 186 -18.32 6.06 0.94
CA ASP A 186 -19.58 6.60 1.46
C ASP A 186 -20.68 6.67 0.38
N ARG A 187 -21.94 6.90 0.79
CA ARG A 187 -23.09 6.95 -0.12
C ARG A 187 -22.91 7.97 -1.25
N GLY A 188 -22.32 9.14 -0.94
CA GLY A 188 -22.11 10.20 -1.95
C GLY A 188 -21.10 9.79 -3.01
N LYS A 189 -20.00 9.11 -2.61
CA LYS A 189 -18.99 8.60 -3.53
C LYS A 189 -19.56 7.48 -4.40
N ARG A 190 -20.32 6.53 -3.83
CA ARG A 190 -21.00 5.46 -4.58
C ARG A 190 -21.93 6.02 -5.66
N LEU A 191 -22.77 7.01 -5.33
CA LEU A 191 -23.63 7.67 -6.31
C LEU A 191 -22.82 8.39 -7.42
N LYS A 192 -21.68 8.96 -7.07
CA LYS A 192 -20.82 9.60 -8.06
C LYS A 192 -20.18 8.58 -8.99
N ILE A 193 -19.72 7.43 -8.47
CA ILE A 193 -19.21 6.32 -9.27
C ILE A 193 -20.31 5.82 -10.22
N SER A 194 -21.51 5.51 -9.73
CA SER A 194 -22.63 5.05 -10.55
C SER A 194 -22.87 5.98 -11.75
N ARG A 195 -22.94 7.29 -11.51
CA ARG A 195 -23.11 8.27 -12.59
C ARG A 195 -21.96 8.27 -13.61
N ILE A 196 -20.70 8.08 -13.15
CA ILE A 196 -19.55 8.00 -14.06
C ILE A 196 -19.67 6.76 -14.94
N LEU A 197 -20.03 5.62 -14.36
CA LEU A 197 -20.16 4.34 -15.06
C LEU A 197 -21.35 4.31 -16.03
N GLU A 198 -22.46 4.95 -15.68
CA GLU A 198 -23.63 5.12 -16.56
C GLU A 198 -23.33 5.99 -17.78
N MET A 199 -22.51 7.02 -17.61
CA MET A 199 -22.16 7.96 -18.68
C MET A 199 -21.06 7.44 -19.60
N ASN A 200 -20.25 6.45 -19.19
CA ASN A 200 -19.09 6.02 -19.94
C ASN A 200 -18.87 4.51 -19.84
N ALA A 201 -19.28 3.81 -20.89
CA ALA A 201 -19.17 2.35 -20.98
C ALA A 201 -17.71 1.86 -20.92
N LYS A 202 -16.76 2.66 -21.44
CA LYS A 202 -15.34 2.30 -21.41
C LYS A 202 -14.78 2.33 -19.98
N ILE A 203 -15.11 3.38 -19.22
CA ILE A 203 -14.73 3.48 -17.80
C ILE A 203 -15.41 2.36 -17.00
N LYS A 204 -16.65 2.02 -17.32
CA LYS A 204 -17.35 0.90 -16.67
C LYS A 204 -16.61 -0.42 -16.87
N ILE A 205 -16.20 -0.75 -18.08
CA ILE A 205 -15.48 -2.00 -18.39
C ILE A 205 -14.20 -2.11 -17.55
N ILE A 206 -13.37 -1.05 -17.50
CA ILE A 206 -12.12 -1.10 -16.72
C ILE A 206 -12.35 -1.11 -15.21
N TYR A 207 -13.45 -0.51 -14.74
CA TYR A 207 -13.83 -0.56 -13.34
C TYR A 207 -14.30 -1.95 -12.93
N ASP A 208 -15.13 -2.61 -13.76
CA ASP A 208 -15.59 -3.96 -13.53
C ASP A 208 -14.39 -4.95 -13.53
N LEU A 209 -13.45 -4.80 -14.48
CA LEU A 209 -12.20 -5.59 -14.49
C LEU A 209 -11.33 -5.35 -13.25
N ARG A 210 -11.29 -4.11 -12.72
CA ARG A 210 -10.61 -3.83 -11.46
C ARG A 210 -11.22 -4.62 -10.30
N LEU A 211 -12.55 -4.61 -10.19
CA LEU A 211 -13.24 -5.35 -9.13
C LEU A 211 -13.02 -6.85 -9.25
N GLU A 212 -13.07 -7.40 -10.45
CA GLU A 212 -12.76 -8.80 -10.70
C GLU A 212 -11.33 -9.18 -10.32
N LEU A 213 -10.35 -8.32 -10.65
CA LEU A 213 -8.96 -8.52 -10.23
C LEU A 213 -8.81 -8.48 -8.70
N GLU A 214 -9.54 -7.59 -8.03
CA GLU A 214 -9.58 -7.53 -6.56
C GLU A 214 -10.12 -8.83 -5.96
N GLU A 215 -11.15 -9.43 -6.56
CA GLU A 215 -11.68 -10.73 -6.12
C GLU A 215 -10.66 -11.87 -6.30
N VAL A 216 -9.83 -11.85 -7.35
CA VAL A 216 -8.72 -12.80 -7.50
C VAL A 216 -7.76 -12.71 -6.30
N TRP A 217 -7.47 -11.49 -5.82
CA TRP A 217 -6.59 -11.29 -4.65
C TRP A 217 -7.23 -11.65 -3.31
N LYS A 218 -8.55 -11.70 -3.21
CA LYS A 218 -9.28 -12.12 -2.00
C LYS A 218 -9.24 -13.63 -1.77
N GLN A 219 -8.94 -14.42 -2.80
CA GLN A 219 -8.78 -15.88 -2.72
C GLN A 219 -7.54 -16.31 -1.91
N ARG A 220 -7.07 -15.49 -0.96
CA ARG A 220 -5.95 -15.80 -0.06
C ARG A 220 -6.26 -17.03 0.78
N GLY A 221 -5.39 -18.02 0.72
CA GLY A 221 -5.56 -19.30 1.43
C GLY A 221 -5.98 -20.44 0.51
N ASN A 222 -6.40 -20.18 -0.71
CA ASN A 222 -6.58 -21.17 -1.75
C ASN A 222 -5.23 -21.67 -2.29
N ASP A 223 -5.25 -22.78 -2.98
CA ASP A 223 -4.07 -23.25 -3.70
C ASP A 223 -3.62 -22.20 -4.73
N VAL A 224 -2.31 -21.97 -4.82
CA VAL A 224 -1.70 -21.06 -5.81
C VAL A 224 -2.16 -21.41 -7.23
N THR A 225 -2.43 -22.68 -7.51
CA THR A 225 -2.94 -23.17 -8.78
C THR A 225 -4.34 -22.63 -9.11
N GLU A 226 -5.22 -22.50 -8.11
CA GLU A 226 -6.56 -21.91 -8.27
C GLU A 226 -6.47 -20.42 -8.58
N VAL A 227 -5.60 -19.70 -7.84
CA VAL A 227 -5.36 -18.29 -8.09
C VAL A 227 -4.75 -18.05 -9.46
N LEU A 228 -3.82 -18.91 -9.90
CA LEU A 228 -3.24 -18.86 -11.24
C LEU A 228 -4.30 -19.05 -12.33
N THR A 229 -5.21 -20.00 -12.13
CA THR A 229 -6.31 -20.27 -13.07
C THR A 229 -7.25 -19.06 -13.16
N SER A 230 -7.65 -18.50 -12.03
CA SER A 230 -8.50 -17.31 -11.96
C SER A 230 -7.82 -16.09 -12.60
N LEU A 231 -6.52 -15.92 -12.35
CA LEU A 231 -5.75 -14.82 -12.95
C LEU A 231 -5.62 -14.96 -14.47
N LYS A 232 -5.39 -16.19 -14.98
CA LYS A 232 -5.35 -16.44 -16.43
C LYS A 232 -6.69 -16.13 -17.10
N ALA A 233 -7.81 -16.57 -16.51
CA ALA A 233 -9.14 -16.25 -17.02
C ALA A 233 -9.40 -14.73 -17.02
N TRP A 234 -8.95 -14.01 -15.97
CA TRP A 234 -9.02 -12.56 -15.94
C TRP A 234 -8.17 -11.90 -17.03
N VAL A 235 -6.95 -12.41 -17.27
CA VAL A 235 -6.05 -11.92 -18.32
C VAL A 235 -6.69 -12.07 -19.70
N GLU A 236 -7.22 -13.24 -20.04
CA GLU A 236 -7.92 -13.49 -21.32
C GLU A 236 -9.10 -12.52 -21.51
N LYS A 237 -9.86 -12.29 -20.43
CA LYS A 237 -10.97 -11.33 -20.45
C LYS A 237 -10.49 -9.90 -20.66
N ALA A 238 -9.40 -9.49 -20.01
CA ALA A 238 -8.83 -8.15 -20.15
C ALA A 238 -8.30 -7.91 -21.57
N GLU A 239 -7.54 -8.84 -22.14
CA GLU A 239 -7.02 -8.80 -23.51
C GLU A 239 -8.15 -8.75 -24.56
N SER A 240 -9.27 -9.43 -24.31
CA SER A 240 -10.45 -9.38 -25.21
C SER A 240 -11.03 -7.97 -25.39
N LYS A 241 -10.71 -7.02 -24.53
CA LYS A 241 -11.20 -5.63 -24.60
C LYS A 241 -10.43 -4.77 -25.58
N GLN A 242 -9.28 -5.24 -26.08
CA GLN A 242 -8.43 -4.55 -27.07
C GLN A 242 -8.09 -3.10 -26.65
N GLU A 243 -7.80 -2.89 -25.38
CA GLU A 243 -7.42 -1.61 -24.82
C GLU A 243 -5.93 -1.61 -24.51
N ARG A 244 -5.18 -0.77 -25.20
CA ARG A 244 -3.71 -0.69 -25.08
C ARG A 244 -3.22 -0.62 -23.62
N ALA A 245 -3.87 0.19 -22.78
CA ALA A 245 -3.49 0.34 -21.39
C ALA A 245 -3.70 -0.97 -20.58
N LEU A 246 -4.75 -1.76 -20.90
CA LEU A 246 -4.95 -3.09 -20.32
C LEU A 246 -3.90 -4.07 -20.82
N ASP A 247 -3.60 -4.07 -22.13
CA ASP A 247 -2.61 -5.00 -22.71
C ASP A 247 -1.22 -4.75 -22.13
N GLU A 248 -0.80 -3.48 -21.97
CA GLU A 248 0.47 -3.10 -21.34
C GLU A 248 0.52 -3.55 -19.87
N PHE A 249 -0.57 -3.37 -19.12
CA PHE A 249 -0.68 -3.82 -17.73
C PHE A 249 -0.62 -5.34 -17.62
N VAL A 250 -1.41 -6.08 -18.40
CA VAL A 250 -1.41 -7.56 -18.44
C VAL A 250 -0.01 -8.09 -18.72
N GLN A 251 0.67 -7.52 -19.72
CA GLN A 251 2.05 -7.90 -20.03
C GLN A 251 3.00 -7.64 -18.84
N SER A 252 2.75 -6.61 -18.05
CA SER A 252 3.56 -6.32 -16.88
C SER A 252 3.43 -7.37 -15.78
N LEU A 253 2.27 -8.03 -15.63
CA LEU A 253 2.03 -9.03 -14.59
C LEU A 253 2.99 -10.23 -14.68
N SER A 254 3.34 -10.65 -15.89
CA SER A 254 4.29 -11.75 -16.12
C SER A 254 5.75 -11.40 -15.80
N THR A 255 6.04 -10.13 -15.55
CA THR A 255 7.39 -9.66 -15.21
C THR A 255 7.71 -9.73 -13.71
N TYR A 256 6.69 -9.91 -12.87
CA TYR A 256 6.84 -9.95 -11.42
C TYR A 256 7.47 -11.26 -10.97
N TYR A 257 8.47 -11.19 -10.09
CA TYR A 257 9.05 -12.36 -9.43
C TYR A 257 9.60 -11.99 -8.06
N MET A 258 9.70 -12.97 -7.18
CA MET A 258 10.41 -12.83 -5.92
C MET A 258 11.84 -13.39 -6.11
N PRO A 259 12.88 -12.58 -5.87
CA PRO A 259 14.25 -13.10 -5.87
C PRO A 259 14.37 -14.14 -4.74
N GLU A 260 15.16 -15.20 -4.97
CA GLU A 260 15.49 -16.12 -3.88
C GLU A 260 16.11 -15.34 -2.71
N PRO A 261 15.72 -15.67 -1.46
CA PRO A 261 16.35 -15.03 -0.31
C PRO A 261 17.85 -15.28 -0.38
N ASN A 262 18.63 -14.21 -0.43
CA ASN A 262 20.09 -14.33 -0.34
C ASN A 262 20.44 -15.17 0.88
N LYS A 263 20.97 -16.36 0.66
CA LYS A 263 21.60 -17.18 1.69
C LYS A 263 22.93 -16.48 2.05
N SER A 264 22.84 -15.41 2.86
CA SER A 264 24.01 -14.78 3.48
C SER A 264 24.11 -15.23 4.93
#